data_4605c01af34dc4ccc066053ccd266f4c
#
_entry.id   4605c01af34dc4ccc066053ccd266f4c
#
_cell.length_a   1.000
_cell.length_b   1.000
_cell.length_c   1.000
_cell.angle_alpha   90.00
_cell.angle_beta   90.00
_cell.angle_gamma   90.00
#
_symmetry.space_group_name_H-M   'P 1'
#
loop_
_entity.id
_entity.type
_entity.pdbx_description
1 polymer ?
#
loop_
_entity_poly.entity_id
_entity_poly.type
_entity_poly.pdbx_seq_one_letter_code
_entity_poly.pdbx_strand_id
1 'polypeptide(L)'
;MKMRAGSLTLFLVMFLSMIVFGAPAAQAQYTGEEWPEGPSKQRFVATCDGCHDINRVRIGYTPEGWLTVVHMMQNMHAPVPAEEWGAMTDYLIKHFPERKRPPAAVIDGPVKANIEMWDVPTLGSRPHDPLAARDGSIWWSGQLVSKLGRLDPKTGAIREYTLKSPFTGPHGLAEDKAGNIWFTGNNTALIGKLDPNTGGVTEYPMPDPNAKDPHTMNFDQSGILWFTVQQANMIGRLDPATGSISLVTSPTPKSRPYGLQISAQGIPVYVEFGANKIASVDPQTLAIKEYALPNKDARPRRLAIDPDGMVWYVDFSRGYLGRLDLTTGAVKEWPSPSGPKSEPYGIVFTKGAVWYSESAAKPNTIVRFDPHTDQFQSWAIPGGGDIVRNMDVTPDGNPVMANSLTNQVGLVEIK
;
A
#
# COMPACT_ATOMS: atom_id res chain seq x y z
N MET A 1 36.46 -38.32 71.84
CA MET A 1 36.09 -36.99 72.28
C MET A 1 36.43 -35.96 71.23
N LYS A 2 35.49 -35.61 70.35
CA LYS A 2 35.53 -34.48 69.47
C LYS A 2 34.10 -34.30 68.91
N MET A 3 33.46 -33.21 69.29
CA MET A 3 32.13 -32.80 68.86
C MET A 3 32.18 -32.35 67.38
N ARG A 4 31.25 -32.83 66.60
CA ARG A 4 31.00 -32.27 65.23
C ARG A 4 29.75 -31.35 65.26
N ALA A 5 29.95 -30.12 64.96
CA ALA A 5 28.90 -29.12 64.79
C ALA A 5 28.11 -29.40 63.51
N GLY A 6 26.79 -29.49 63.62
CA GLY A 6 25.89 -29.57 62.47
C GLY A 6 25.61 -28.18 61.95
N SER A 7 25.83 -27.98 60.64
CA SER A 7 25.54 -26.75 59.91
C SER A 7 24.07 -26.78 59.45
N LEU A 8 23.29 -25.83 59.93
CA LEU A 8 21.86 -25.62 59.56
C LEU A 8 21.86 -24.70 58.31
N THR A 9 21.55 -25.24 57.13
CA THR A 9 21.45 -24.48 55.90
C THR A 9 20.04 -23.89 55.82
N LEU A 10 19.97 -22.57 55.96
CA LEU A 10 18.74 -21.79 55.83
C LEU A 10 18.48 -21.55 54.34
N PHE A 11 17.40 -22.13 53.76
CA PHE A 11 16.95 -21.84 52.43
C PHE A 11 16.22 -20.48 52.43
N LEU A 12 16.88 -19.48 51.89
CA LEU A 12 16.28 -18.16 51.62
C LEU A 12 15.55 -18.21 50.28
N VAL A 13 14.23 -18.29 50.27
CA VAL A 13 13.40 -18.17 49.08
C VAL A 13 13.33 -16.70 48.71
N MET A 14 14.10 -16.31 47.69
CA MET A 14 14.00 -14.99 47.08
C MET A 14 12.77 -14.94 46.16
N PHE A 15 11.72 -14.24 46.59
CA PHE A 15 10.64 -13.80 45.71
C PHE A 15 11.20 -12.72 44.77
N LEU A 16 11.43 -13.10 43.51
CA LEU A 16 11.79 -12.17 42.46
C LEU A 16 10.49 -11.49 42.00
N SER A 17 10.20 -10.29 42.52
CA SER A 17 9.15 -9.42 42.01
C SER A 17 9.54 -8.96 40.62
N MET A 18 8.92 -9.52 39.56
CA MET A 18 9.00 -8.95 38.22
C MET A 18 8.33 -7.58 38.24
N ILE A 19 9.12 -6.54 38.36
CA ILE A 19 8.70 -5.18 38.01
C ILE A 19 8.63 -5.14 36.48
N VAL A 20 7.43 -5.23 35.94
CA VAL A 20 7.15 -4.95 34.52
C VAL A 20 7.39 -3.44 34.34
N PHE A 21 8.57 -3.08 33.85
CA PHE A 21 8.78 -1.76 33.31
C PHE A 21 7.92 -1.64 32.04
N GLY A 22 6.71 -1.10 32.18
CA GLY A 22 5.98 -0.54 31.06
C GLY A 22 6.88 0.50 30.40
N ALA A 23 7.25 0.26 29.12
CA ALA A 23 7.89 1.31 28.32
C ALA A 23 7.02 2.56 28.42
N PRO A 24 7.58 3.74 28.71
CA PRO A 24 6.80 4.96 28.68
C PRO A 24 6.23 5.10 27.26
N ALA A 25 4.90 5.14 27.16
CA ALA A 25 4.25 5.59 25.92
C ALA A 25 4.89 6.95 25.60
N ALA A 26 5.49 7.05 24.42
CA ALA A 26 6.04 8.30 23.93
C ALA A 26 4.89 9.31 23.93
N GLN A 27 4.85 10.18 24.94
CA GLN A 27 3.93 11.30 24.98
C GLN A 27 4.31 12.20 23.79
N ALA A 28 3.47 12.20 22.76
CA ALA A 28 3.60 13.13 21.68
C ALA A 28 3.61 14.53 22.25
N GLN A 29 4.68 15.29 21.98
CA GLN A 29 4.79 16.67 22.42
C GLN A 29 3.67 17.48 21.75
N TYR A 30 2.72 17.87 22.55
CA TYR A 30 1.63 18.76 22.20
C TYR A 30 2.23 20.09 21.72
N THR A 31 2.23 20.33 20.41
CA THR A 31 2.48 21.68 19.88
C THR A 31 1.21 22.46 20.14
N GLY A 32 1.27 23.50 20.95
CA GLY A 32 0.17 24.24 21.57
C GLY A 32 -0.86 24.90 20.65
N GLU A 33 -1.25 24.29 19.55
CA GLU A 33 -2.42 24.66 18.77
C GLU A 33 -3.68 24.10 19.44
N GLU A 34 -4.58 25.00 19.81
CA GLU A 34 -5.85 24.61 20.39
C GLU A 34 -6.70 23.84 19.39
N TRP A 35 -7.10 22.61 19.79
CA TRP A 35 -8.10 21.86 19.06
C TRP A 35 -9.47 22.54 19.20
N PRO A 36 -10.32 22.52 18.16
CA PRO A 36 -11.62 23.17 18.18
C PRO A 36 -12.48 22.72 19.37
N GLU A 37 -13.19 23.65 19.99
CA GLU A 37 -14.07 23.34 21.11
C GLU A 37 -15.32 22.57 20.66
N GLY A 38 -15.76 21.62 21.49
CA GLY A 38 -16.94 20.82 21.24
C GLY A 38 -17.06 19.62 22.18
N PRO A 39 -18.24 18.97 22.22
CA PRO A 39 -18.51 17.88 23.17
C PRO A 39 -17.50 16.72 23.07
N SER A 40 -16.99 16.43 21.89
CA SER A 40 -16.06 15.30 21.64
C SER A 40 -14.59 15.68 21.71
N LYS A 41 -14.21 16.96 21.93
CA LYS A 41 -12.81 17.43 21.93
C LYS A 41 -11.92 16.59 22.86
N GLN A 42 -12.34 16.42 24.12
CA GLN A 42 -11.54 15.71 25.09
C GLN A 42 -11.32 14.24 24.70
N ARG A 43 -12.38 13.56 24.26
CA ARG A 43 -12.30 12.18 23.78
C ARG A 43 -11.43 12.08 22.52
N PHE A 44 -11.62 12.98 21.56
CA PHE A 44 -10.84 13.07 20.34
C PHE A 44 -9.34 13.13 20.61
N VAL A 45 -8.91 14.08 21.46
CA VAL A 45 -7.50 14.24 21.80
C VAL A 45 -6.96 13.02 22.55
N ALA A 46 -7.69 12.54 23.57
CA ALA A 46 -7.23 11.42 24.39
C ALA A 46 -7.12 10.09 23.63
N THR A 47 -7.91 9.90 22.55
CA THR A 47 -7.96 8.64 21.82
C THR A 47 -7.13 8.67 20.55
N CYS A 48 -7.26 9.73 19.72
CA CYS A 48 -6.71 9.71 18.36
C CYS A 48 -5.18 9.87 18.35
N ASP A 49 -4.59 10.50 19.36
CA ASP A 49 -3.13 10.67 19.47
C ASP A 49 -2.40 9.40 19.96
N GLY A 50 -3.15 8.41 20.44
CA GLY A 50 -2.55 7.20 21.04
C GLY A 50 -1.95 6.22 20.03
N CYS A 51 -2.33 6.27 18.75
CA CYS A 51 -1.91 5.32 17.72
C CYS A 51 -1.07 5.95 16.60
N HIS A 52 -1.31 7.20 16.28
CA HIS A 52 -0.61 7.93 15.21
C HIS A 52 -0.74 9.43 15.43
N ASP A 53 0.02 10.25 14.69
CA ASP A 53 -0.06 11.70 14.73
C ASP A 53 -1.50 12.18 14.46
N ILE A 54 -2.11 12.79 15.48
CA ILE A 54 -3.46 13.35 15.44
C ILE A 54 -3.61 14.46 14.38
N ASN A 55 -2.52 15.14 14.02
CA ASN A 55 -2.53 16.18 12.98
C ASN A 55 -2.96 15.69 11.60
N ARG A 56 -3.00 14.37 11.37
CA ARG A 56 -3.56 13.78 10.13
C ARG A 56 -4.99 14.22 9.86
N VAL A 57 -5.79 14.53 10.89
CA VAL A 57 -7.17 15.02 10.71
C VAL A 57 -7.23 16.36 9.98
N ARG A 58 -6.14 17.14 10.01
CA ARG A 58 -6.04 18.44 9.34
C ARG A 58 -6.00 18.34 7.80
N ILE A 59 -5.86 17.12 7.26
CA ILE A 59 -6.06 16.85 5.82
C ILE A 59 -7.50 17.23 5.45
N GLY A 60 -8.47 16.90 6.31
CA GLY A 60 -9.88 17.16 6.12
C GLY A 60 -10.48 16.27 5.03
N TYR A 61 -11.73 15.90 5.21
CA TYR A 61 -12.47 15.06 4.26
C TYR A 61 -13.90 15.58 4.10
N THR A 62 -14.58 15.13 3.03
CA THR A 62 -16.03 15.30 2.90
C THR A 62 -16.74 14.55 4.05
N PRO A 63 -18.03 14.82 4.32
CA PRO A 63 -18.78 14.05 5.31
C PRO A 63 -18.70 12.53 5.09
N GLU A 64 -18.84 12.09 3.84
CA GLU A 64 -18.74 10.67 3.45
C GLU A 64 -17.32 10.11 3.66
N GLY A 65 -16.30 10.92 3.35
CA GLY A 65 -14.89 10.59 3.60
C GLY A 65 -14.63 10.41 5.10
N TRP A 66 -15.20 11.27 5.96
CA TRP A 66 -15.09 11.12 7.41
C TRP A 66 -15.79 9.87 7.92
N LEU A 67 -16.96 9.52 7.39
CA LEU A 67 -17.62 8.25 7.72
C LEU A 67 -16.72 7.06 7.39
N THR A 68 -16.09 7.06 6.21
CA THR A 68 -15.13 6.01 5.83
C THR A 68 -13.94 5.95 6.78
N VAL A 69 -13.34 7.09 7.14
CA VAL A 69 -12.21 7.15 8.09
C VAL A 69 -12.62 6.65 9.48
N VAL A 70 -13.80 7.02 9.96
CA VAL A 70 -14.33 6.52 11.24
C VAL A 70 -14.48 5.00 11.21
N HIS A 71 -15.05 4.41 10.15
CA HIS A 71 -15.12 2.96 9.99
C HIS A 71 -13.73 2.32 9.94
N MET A 72 -12.73 2.97 9.31
CA MET A 72 -11.35 2.50 9.35
C MET A 72 -10.82 2.42 10.79
N MET A 73 -11.08 3.43 11.61
CA MET A 73 -10.65 3.44 13.01
C MET A 73 -11.39 2.41 13.86
N GLN A 74 -12.69 2.20 13.61
CA GLN A 74 -13.47 1.14 14.25
C GLN A 74 -12.90 -0.25 13.91
N ASN A 75 -12.57 -0.51 12.66
CA ASN A 75 -11.95 -1.77 12.21
C ASN A 75 -10.57 -2.00 12.85
N MET A 76 -9.85 -0.92 13.17
CA MET A 76 -8.57 -0.98 13.89
C MET A 76 -8.73 -0.97 15.43
N HIS A 77 -9.97 -1.13 15.92
CA HIS A 77 -10.32 -1.18 17.36
C HIS A 77 -9.84 0.06 18.14
N ALA A 78 -9.96 1.25 17.54
CA ALA A 78 -9.70 2.49 18.27
C ALA A 78 -10.58 2.55 19.52
N PRO A 79 -10.02 2.89 20.71
CA PRO A 79 -10.70 2.76 22.01
C PRO A 79 -11.72 3.89 22.23
N VAL A 80 -12.74 3.95 21.36
CA VAL A 80 -13.89 4.87 21.48
C VAL A 80 -15.13 4.02 21.78
N PRO A 81 -15.89 4.33 22.85
CA PRO A 81 -17.16 3.66 23.15
C PRO A 81 -18.13 3.72 21.98
N ALA A 82 -18.90 2.65 21.77
CA ALA A 82 -19.77 2.51 20.60
C ALA A 82 -20.79 3.68 20.49
N GLU A 83 -21.29 4.15 21.63
CA GLU A 83 -22.24 5.26 21.74
C GLU A 83 -21.64 6.64 21.43
N GLU A 84 -20.31 6.79 21.52
CA GLU A 84 -19.63 8.06 21.28
C GLU A 84 -19.21 8.27 19.82
N TRP A 85 -19.23 7.24 18.97
CA TRP A 85 -18.79 7.35 17.57
C TRP A 85 -19.60 8.35 16.75
N GLY A 86 -20.91 8.45 16.97
CA GLY A 86 -21.75 9.44 16.29
C GLY A 86 -21.30 10.86 16.56
N ALA A 87 -21.20 11.23 17.85
CA ALA A 87 -20.74 12.56 18.27
C ALA A 87 -19.29 12.86 17.83
N MET A 88 -18.42 11.84 17.82
CA MET A 88 -17.05 11.96 17.28
C MET A 88 -17.05 12.26 15.79
N THR A 89 -17.89 11.57 15.01
CA THR A 89 -18.03 11.78 13.57
C THR A 89 -18.54 13.20 13.27
N ASP A 90 -19.57 13.67 13.98
CA ASP A 90 -20.09 15.03 13.84
C ASP A 90 -19.03 16.09 14.17
N TYR A 91 -18.22 15.84 15.20
CA TYR A 91 -17.09 16.71 15.55
C TYR A 91 -16.06 16.80 14.43
N LEU A 92 -15.67 15.65 13.82
CA LEU A 92 -14.73 15.60 12.72
C LEU A 92 -15.26 16.31 11.47
N ILE A 93 -16.49 16.05 11.07
CA ILE A 93 -17.15 16.70 9.93
C ILE A 93 -17.21 18.22 10.10
N LYS A 94 -17.62 18.67 11.29
CA LYS A 94 -17.79 20.09 11.59
C LYS A 94 -16.46 20.85 11.59
N HIS A 95 -15.42 20.29 12.18
CA HIS A 95 -14.19 21.03 12.48
C HIS A 95 -13.04 20.77 11.50
N PHE A 96 -13.13 19.69 10.70
CA PHE A 96 -12.10 19.33 9.74
C PHE A 96 -12.71 19.05 8.34
N PRO A 97 -13.38 20.07 7.74
CA PRO A 97 -13.96 19.91 6.39
C PRO A 97 -12.85 19.69 5.36
N GLU A 98 -13.24 19.15 4.21
CA GLU A 98 -12.33 18.92 3.08
C GLU A 98 -11.58 20.20 2.72
N ARG A 99 -10.26 20.12 2.63
CA ARG A 99 -9.42 21.21 2.15
C ARG A 99 -9.45 21.29 0.64
N LYS A 100 -9.30 22.51 0.12
CA LYS A 100 -9.15 22.74 -1.31
C LYS A 100 -7.95 21.95 -1.85
N ARG A 101 -8.22 21.06 -2.79
CA ARG A 101 -7.22 20.27 -3.50
C ARG A 101 -6.91 20.89 -4.88
N PRO A 102 -5.78 20.51 -5.53
CA PRO A 102 -5.52 20.91 -6.89
C PRO A 102 -6.69 20.51 -7.80
N PRO A 103 -7.11 21.38 -8.74
CA PRO A 103 -8.13 20.99 -9.71
C PRO A 103 -7.55 19.93 -10.65
N ALA A 104 -8.37 18.96 -11.01
CA ALA A 104 -8.03 17.94 -11.98
C ALA A 104 -7.94 18.54 -13.40
N ALA A 105 -6.93 18.14 -14.15
CA ALA A 105 -6.91 18.32 -15.59
C ALA A 105 -7.61 17.13 -16.26
N VAL A 106 -8.79 17.34 -16.84
CA VAL A 106 -9.49 16.36 -17.67
C VAL A 106 -9.19 16.70 -19.13
N ILE A 107 -8.55 15.77 -19.84
CA ILE A 107 -8.03 16.00 -21.21
C ILE A 107 -8.69 15.01 -22.15
N ASP A 108 -9.47 15.52 -23.08
CA ASP A 108 -10.09 14.74 -24.15
C ASP A 108 -9.05 14.22 -25.16
N GLY A 109 -9.42 13.18 -25.90
CA GLY A 109 -8.58 12.64 -26.97
C GLY A 109 -9.22 11.46 -27.72
N PRO A 110 -8.44 10.80 -28.58
CA PRO A 110 -8.95 9.79 -29.51
C PRO A 110 -9.40 8.49 -28.79
N VAL A 111 -8.77 8.13 -27.67
CA VAL A 111 -9.13 6.93 -26.92
C VAL A 111 -10.40 7.17 -26.12
N LYS A 112 -11.33 6.25 -26.19
CA LYS A 112 -12.54 6.25 -25.34
C LYS A 112 -12.35 5.23 -24.23
N ALA A 113 -12.71 5.63 -23.01
CA ALA A 113 -12.69 4.76 -21.86
C ALA A 113 -13.96 4.97 -21.02
N ASN A 114 -14.44 3.89 -20.43
CA ASN A 114 -15.50 3.92 -19.44
C ASN A 114 -14.90 3.48 -18.09
N ILE A 115 -15.23 4.17 -17.00
CA ILE A 115 -14.78 3.81 -15.66
C ILE A 115 -15.98 3.31 -14.88
N GLU A 116 -15.95 2.05 -14.48
CA GLU A 116 -16.97 1.43 -13.64
C GLU A 116 -16.41 1.22 -12.23
N MET A 117 -17.23 1.50 -11.20
CA MET A 117 -16.84 1.41 -9.79
C MET A 117 -17.82 0.54 -9.03
N TRP A 118 -17.30 -0.30 -8.12
CA TRP A 118 -18.09 -1.16 -7.23
C TRP A 118 -17.74 -0.88 -5.78
N ASP A 119 -18.76 -0.74 -4.95
CA ASP A 119 -18.59 -0.56 -3.51
C ASP A 119 -18.12 -1.86 -2.86
N VAL A 120 -17.10 -1.76 -2.00
CA VAL A 120 -16.63 -2.88 -1.19
C VAL A 120 -17.56 -3.06 0.01
N PRO A 121 -18.10 -4.27 0.28
CA PRO A 121 -19.13 -4.48 1.29
C PRO A 121 -18.72 -4.10 2.71
N THR A 122 -17.48 -4.42 3.12
CA THR A 122 -17.00 -4.04 4.45
C THR A 122 -16.58 -2.57 4.46
N LEU A 123 -17.35 -1.73 5.16
CA LEU A 123 -17.06 -0.30 5.29
C LEU A 123 -15.72 -0.06 6.00
N GLY A 124 -14.96 0.92 5.51
CA GLY A 124 -13.62 1.22 6.04
C GLY A 124 -12.60 0.11 5.81
N SER A 125 -12.84 -0.77 4.85
CA SER A 125 -11.92 -1.84 4.45
C SER A 125 -10.57 -1.31 3.98
N ARG A 126 -10.55 -0.10 3.44
CA ARG A 126 -9.38 0.50 2.78
C ARG A 126 -8.85 -0.40 1.67
N PRO A 127 -9.60 -0.58 0.57
CA PRO A 127 -9.11 -1.29 -0.60
C PRO A 127 -7.78 -0.69 -1.03
N HIS A 128 -6.72 -1.52 -1.09
CA HIS A 128 -5.36 -0.99 -1.27
C HIS A 128 -4.74 -1.41 -2.60
N ASP A 129 -4.31 -2.64 -2.74
CA ASP A 129 -3.76 -3.14 -4.00
C ASP A 129 -4.83 -3.98 -4.73
N PRO A 130 -5.17 -3.64 -5.98
CA PRO A 130 -5.97 -4.51 -6.83
C PRO A 130 -5.10 -5.59 -7.45
N LEU A 131 -5.72 -6.69 -7.88
CA LEU A 131 -5.14 -7.73 -8.71
C LEU A 131 -6.17 -8.18 -9.74
N ALA A 132 -5.83 -8.13 -11.00
CA ALA A 132 -6.62 -8.68 -12.10
C ALA A 132 -6.23 -10.14 -12.32
N ALA A 133 -7.04 -11.07 -11.84
CA ALA A 133 -6.76 -12.50 -11.95
C ALA A 133 -7.00 -13.03 -13.37
N ARG A 134 -6.34 -14.14 -13.71
CA ARG A 134 -6.43 -14.76 -15.05
C ARG A 134 -7.82 -15.29 -15.38
N ASP A 135 -8.65 -15.56 -14.37
CA ASP A 135 -10.04 -15.96 -14.56
C ASP A 135 -10.98 -14.77 -14.87
N GLY A 136 -10.44 -13.55 -14.93
CA GLY A 136 -11.16 -12.30 -15.17
C GLY A 136 -11.76 -11.67 -13.92
N SER A 137 -11.59 -12.27 -12.75
CA SER A 137 -12.01 -11.65 -11.50
C SER A 137 -11.04 -10.54 -11.06
N ILE A 138 -11.56 -9.56 -10.33
CA ILE A 138 -10.78 -8.48 -9.74
C ILE A 138 -10.69 -8.72 -8.23
N TRP A 139 -9.47 -8.83 -7.73
CA TRP A 139 -9.20 -8.99 -6.31
C TRP A 139 -8.73 -7.68 -5.71
N TRP A 140 -8.87 -7.53 -4.40
CA TRP A 140 -8.27 -6.42 -3.64
C TRP A 140 -7.88 -6.83 -2.24
N SER A 141 -6.87 -6.15 -1.71
CA SER A 141 -6.51 -6.26 -0.30
C SER A 141 -7.34 -5.28 0.54
N GLY A 142 -8.10 -5.79 1.51
CA GLY A 142 -8.82 -5.02 2.53
C GLY A 142 -7.91 -4.75 3.72
N GLN A 143 -7.05 -3.74 3.60
CA GLN A 143 -5.88 -3.54 4.47
C GLN A 143 -6.24 -3.41 5.96
N LEU A 144 -7.34 -2.75 6.30
CA LEU A 144 -7.71 -2.49 7.70
C LEU A 144 -8.71 -3.50 8.28
N VAL A 145 -9.06 -4.54 7.52
CA VAL A 145 -10.04 -5.55 7.95
C VAL A 145 -9.50 -6.98 7.89
N SER A 146 -8.22 -7.16 7.53
CA SER A 146 -7.59 -8.48 7.35
C SER A 146 -8.41 -9.40 6.44
N LYS A 147 -8.83 -8.87 5.29
CA LYS A 147 -9.59 -9.60 4.28
C LYS A 147 -8.98 -9.44 2.90
N LEU A 148 -9.19 -10.43 2.04
CA LEU A 148 -9.09 -10.27 0.60
C LEU A 148 -10.50 -10.29 0.02
N GLY A 149 -10.75 -9.43 -0.97
CA GLY A 149 -12.02 -9.41 -1.68
C GLY A 149 -11.85 -9.88 -3.12
N ARG A 150 -12.90 -10.46 -3.70
CA ARG A 150 -13.01 -10.90 -5.08
C ARG A 150 -14.32 -10.37 -5.68
N LEU A 151 -14.21 -9.72 -6.82
CA LEU A 151 -15.31 -9.24 -7.65
C LEU A 151 -15.32 -10.00 -8.96
N ASP A 152 -16.47 -10.48 -9.37
CA ASP A 152 -16.74 -10.83 -10.77
C ASP A 152 -17.30 -9.58 -11.48
N PRO A 153 -16.52 -8.92 -12.36
CA PRO A 153 -16.96 -7.68 -12.98
C PRO A 153 -18.13 -7.86 -13.97
N LYS A 154 -18.40 -9.08 -14.44
CA LYS A 154 -19.49 -9.38 -15.36
C LYS A 154 -20.83 -9.42 -14.66
N THR A 155 -20.86 -9.87 -13.42
CA THR A 155 -22.10 -10.06 -12.64
C THR A 155 -22.25 -9.06 -11.49
N GLY A 156 -21.17 -8.37 -11.11
CA GLY A 156 -21.08 -7.54 -9.92
C GLY A 156 -21.03 -8.34 -8.62
N ALA A 157 -20.93 -9.69 -8.68
CA ALA A 157 -20.89 -10.53 -7.50
C ALA A 157 -19.58 -10.35 -6.72
N ILE A 158 -19.70 -10.09 -5.42
CA ILE A 158 -18.58 -9.88 -4.52
C ILE A 158 -18.52 -10.97 -3.45
N ARG A 159 -17.31 -11.43 -3.16
CA ARG A 159 -17.00 -12.31 -2.03
C ARG A 159 -15.79 -11.79 -1.27
N GLU A 160 -15.84 -11.81 0.06
CA GLU A 160 -14.70 -11.49 0.93
C GLU A 160 -14.22 -12.75 1.68
N TYR A 161 -12.90 -12.86 1.84
CA TYR A 161 -12.21 -13.95 2.52
C TYR A 161 -11.48 -13.39 3.74
N THR A 162 -11.85 -13.83 4.93
CA THR A 162 -11.14 -13.45 6.16
C THR A 162 -9.82 -14.19 6.26
N LEU A 163 -8.74 -13.47 6.53
CA LEU A 163 -7.41 -14.03 6.69
C LEU A 163 -7.24 -14.71 8.06
N LYS A 164 -6.29 -15.63 8.13
CA LYS A 164 -6.04 -16.46 9.31
C LYS A 164 -5.57 -15.64 10.50
N SER A 165 -4.56 -14.78 10.30
CA SER A 165 -4.04 -13.91 11.35
C SER A 165 -4.82 -12.60 11.43
N PRO A 166 -5.27 -12.18 12.64
CA PRO A 166 -5.89 -10.87 12.81
C PRO A 166 -4.86 -9.76 12.59
N PHE A 167 -5.32 -8.58 12.20
CA PHE A 167 -4.49 -7.39 11.96
C PHE A 167 -3.36 -7.62 10.95
N THR A 168 -3.51 -8.58 10.04
CA THR A 168 -2.51 -8.90 9.02
C THR A 168 -2.09 -7.67 8.21
N GLY A 169 -3.03 -6.76 7.92
CA GLY A 169 -2.79 -5.63 7.05
C GLY A 169 -2.41 -6.08 5.63
N PRO A 170 -3.25 -6.88 4.92
CA PRO A 170 -2.90 -7.35 3.59
C PRO A 170 -2.67 -6.16 2.66
N HIS A 171 -1.59 -6.24 1.85
CA HIS A 171 -1.18 -5.11 1.02
C HIS A 171 -0.96 -5.56 -0.44
N GLY A 172 0.25 -5.90 -0.86
CA GLY A 172 0.54 -6.38 -2.20
C GLY A 172 -0.13 -7.72 -2.48
N LEU A 173 -0.61 -7.90 -3.71
CA LEU A 173 -1.24 -9.13 -4.19
C LEU A 173 -0.51 -9.67 -5.42
N ALA A 174 -0.49 -10.99 -5.56
CA ALA A 174 -0.02 -11.69 -6.76
C ALA A 174 -0.77 -13.02 -6.92
N GLU A 175 -0.99 -13.48 -8.17
CA GLU A 175 -1.60 -14.77 -8.48
C GLU A 175 -0.54 -15.77 -8.94
N ASP A 176 -0.50 -16.97 -8.36
CA ASP A 176 0.38 -18.04 -8.82
C ASP A 176 -0.23 -18.83 -10.00
N LYS A 177 0.57 -19.73 -10.61
CA LYS A 177 0.13 -20.53 -11.77
C LYS A 177 -1.06 -21.46 -11.47
N ALA A 178 -1.31 -21.78 -10.18
CA ALA A 178 -2.43 -22.60 -9.73
C ALA A 178 -3.70 -21.79 -9.42
N GLY A 179 -3.63 -20.45 -9.50
CA GLY A 179 -4.76 -19.56 -9.19
C GLY A 179 -4.88 -19.21 -7.71
N ASN A 180 -3.89 -19.53 -6.88
CA ASN A 180 -3.87 -19.05 -5.52
C ASN A 180 -3.50 -17.56 -5.46
N ILE A 181 -4.09 -16.85 -4.51
CA ILE A 181 -3.81 -15.43 -4.30
C ILE A 181 -2.83 -15.26 -3.15
N TRP A 182 -1.66 -14.73 -3.48
CA TRP A 182 -0.62 -14.42 -2.52
C TRP A 182 -0.75 -12.97 -2.05
N PHE A 183 -0.40 -12.71 -0.80
CA PHE A 183 -0.49 -11.37 -0.22
C PHE A 183 0.66 -11.09 0.76
N THR A 184 1.07 -9.84 0.85
CA THR A 184 1.96 -9.37 1.90
C THR A 184 1.16 -8.98 3.14
N GLY A 185 1.58 -9.44 4.33
CA GLY A 185 1.01 -9.05 5.62
C GLY A 185 1.83 -7.92 6.24
N ASN A 186 1.50 -6.70 5.89
CA ASN A 186 2.25 -5.49 6.28
C ASN A 186 2.51 -5.39 7.77
N ASN A 187 1.45 -5.62 8.58
CA ASN A 187 1.51 -5.42 10.02
C ASN A 187 2.09 -6.64 10.77
N THR A 188 2.01 -7.83 10.17
CA THR A 188 2.39 -9.10 10.83
C THR A 188 3.69 -9.68 10.31
N ALA A 189 4.39 -8.98 9.41
CA ALA A 189 5.66 -9.40 8.83
C ALA A 189 5.62 -10.85 8.31
N LEU A 190 4.68 -11.13 7.39
CA LEU A 190 4.53 -12.43 6.76
C LEU A 190 4.18 -12.29 5.26
N ILE A 191 4.37 -13.36 4.52
CA ILE A 191 3.74 -13.58 3.22
C ILE A 191 2.63 -14.62 3.42
N GLY A 192 1.45 -14.37 2.85
CA GLY A 192 0.34 -15.30 2.90
C GLY A 192 -0.07 -15.82 1.53
N LYS A 193 -0.69 -17.00 1.49
CA LYS A 193 -1.28 -17.61 0.32
C LYS A 193 -2.71 -18.05 0.64
N LEU A 194 -3.67 -17.56 -0.12
CA LEU A 194 -5.08 -17.95 -0.07
C LEU A 194 -5.39 -18.88 -1.25
N ASP A 195 -5.99 -20.04 -0.97
CA ASP A 195 -6.68 -20.86 -1.98
C ASP A 195 -8.12 -20.35 -2.15
N PRO A 196 -8.50 -19.79 -3.32
CA PRO A 196 -9.83 -19.25 -3.53
C PRO A 196 -10.96 -20.29 -3.48
N ASN A 197 -10.64 -21.58 -3.75
CA ASN A 197 -11.62 -22.65 -3.80
C ASN A 197 -12.06 -23.10 -2.41
N THR A 198 -11.08 -23.22 -1.50
CA THR A 198 -11.29 -23.71 -0.14
C THR A 198 -11.41 -22.58 0.90
N GLY A 199 -10.86 -21.40 0.59
CA GLY A 199 -10.68 -20.31 1.54
C GLY A 199 -9.52 -20.55 2.52
N GLY A 200 -8.73 -21.63 2.31
CA GLY A 200 -7.59 -22.00 3.15
C GLY A 200 -6.44 -20.99 3.01
N VAL A 201 -5.86 -20.58 4.14
CA VAL A 201 -4.74 -19.64 4.19
C VAL A 201 -3.50 -20.31 4.75
N THR A 202 -2.39 -20.23 4.00
CA THR A 202 -1.04 -20.61 4.45
C THR A 202 -0.22 -19.36 4.68
N GLU A 203 0.53 -19.30 5.78
CA GLU A 203 1.34 -18.14 6.14
C GLU A 203 2.82 -18.51 6.27
N TYR A 204 3.70 -17.66 5.75
CA TYR A 204 5.16 -17.77 5.73
C TYR A 204 5.75 -16.58 6.49
N PRO A 205 6.09 -16.74 7.78
CA PRO A 205 6.71 -15.67 8.57
C PRO A 205 8.05 -15.25 8.00
N MET A 206 8.38 -13.95 8.12
CA MET A 206 9.72 -13.47 7.77
C MET A 206 10.79 -14.14 8.65
N PRO A 207 11.94 -14.55 8.07
CA PRO A 207 13.02 -15.20 8.82
C PRO A 207 13.74 -14.25 9.77
N ASP A 208 13.69 -12.93 9.51
CA ASP A 208 14.24 -11.88 10.36
C ASP A 208 13.08 -11.11 11.02
N PRO A 209 12.98 -11.04 12.36
CA PRO A 209 11.93 -10.32 13.06
C PRO A 209 11.97 -8.80 12.80
N ASN A 210 13.08 -8.27 12.27
CA ASN A 210 13.20 -6.87 11.85
C ASN A 210 12.72 -6.64 10.42
N ALA A 211 12.46 -7.69 9.63
CA ALA A 211 11.92 -7.60 8.27
C ALA A 211 10.43 -7.23 8.28
N LYS A 212 10.13 -6.04 8.79
CA LYS A 212 8.76 -5.51 8.92
C LYS A 212 8.33 -4.80 7.65
N ASP A 213 7.01 -4.81 7.43
CA ASP A 213 6.34 -4.13 6.34
C ASP A 213 6.69 -4.72 4.95
N PRO A 214 6.49 -6.06 4.72
CA PRO A 214 6.48 -6.60 3.38
C PRO A 214 5.37 -5.91 2.58
N HIS A 215 5.70 -5.44 1.36
CA HIS A 215 4.87 -4.43 0.71
C HIS A 215 4.37 -4.86 -0.68
N THR A 216 5.05 -4.52 -1.76
CA THR A 216 4.67 -4.91 -3.12
C THR A 216 5.31 -6.23 -3.49
N MET A 217 4.59 -7.10 -4.22
CA MET A 217 5.06 -8.41 -4.62
C MET A 217 4.71 -8.75 -6.07
N ASN A 218 5.56 -9.56 -6.70
CA ASN A 218 5.31 -10.13 -8.03
C ASN A 218 6.05 -11.46 -8.21
N PHE A 219 5.46 -12.37 -8.99
CA PHE A 219 6.14 -13.58 -9.44
C PHE A 219 7.06 -13.31 -10.64
N ASP A 220 8.23 -13.92 -10.64
CA ASP A 220 9.01 -14.04 -11.86
C ASP A 220 8.55 -15.24 -12.71
N GLN A 221 9.11 -15.37 -13.91
CA GLN A 221 8.74 -16.41 -14.86
C GLN A 221 9.08 -17.83 -14.36
N SER A 222 10.06 -17.96 -13.45
CA SER A 222 10.45 -19.23 -12.81
C SER A 222 9.48 -19.63 -11.68
N GLY A 223 8.64 -18.71 -11.24
CA GLY A 223 7.68 -18.91 -10.15
C GLY A 223 8.22 -18.56 -8.76
N ILE A 224 9.33 -17.83 -8.68
CA ILE A 224 9.82 -17.24 -7.44
C ILE A 224 9.04 -15.96 -7.17
N LEU A 225 8.58 -15.78 -5.94
CA LEU A 225 7.86 -14.59 -5.50
C LEU A 225 8.85 -13.57 -4.95
N TRP A 226 8.96 -12.41 -5.60
CA TRP A 226 9.77 -11.28 -5.18
C TRP A 226 8.91 -10.24 -4.47
N PHE A 227 9.45 -9.61 -3.43
CA PHE A 227 8.72 -8.57 -2.69
C PHE A 227 9.66 -7.56 -2.05
N THR A 228 9.14 -6.35 -1.88
CA THR A 228 9.83 -5.29 -1.11
C THR A 228 9.49 -5.41 0.37
N VAL A 229 10.44 -5.00 1.26
CA VAL A 229 10.26 -4.94 2.71
C VAL A 229 10.59 -3.52 3.14
N GLN A 230 9.56 -2.66 3.12
CA GLN A 230 9.70 -1.21 3.10
C GLN A 230 10.41 -0.65 4.35
N GLN A 231 9.94 -0.99 5.54
CA GLN A 231 10.52 -0.45 6.79
C GLN A 231 11.89 -1.03 7.11
N ALA A 232 12.14 -2.25 6.70
CA ALA A 232 13.43 -2.91 6.92
C ALA A 232 14.49 -2.56 5.87
N ASN A 233 14.14 -1.79 4.82
CA ASN A 233 15.06 -1.42 3.74
C ASN A 233 15.61 -2.64 3.00
N MET A 234 14.77 -3.65 2.73
CA MET A 234 15.16 -4.93 2.12
C MET A 234 14.31 -5.29 0.92
N ILE A 235 14.85 -6.19 0.10
CA ILE A 235 14.13 -6.96 -0.91
C ILE A 235 14.14 -8.41 -0.47
N GLY A 236 13.00 -9.08 -0.61
CA GLY A 236 12.84 -10.50 -0.33
C GLY A 236 12.47 -11.31 -1.56
N ARG A 237 12.83 -12.58 -1.54
CA ARG A 237 12.32 -13.59 -2.45
C ARG A 237 11.86 -14.82 -1.67
N LEU A 238 10.73 -15.39 -2.08
CA LEU A 238 10.17 -16.62 -1.53
C LEU A 238 10.10 -17.67 -2.65
N ASP A 239 10.61 -18.86 -2.38
CA ASP A 239 10.37 -20.04 -3.21
C ASP A 239 9.10 -20.76 -2.74
N PRO A 240 7.99 -20.75 -3.51
CA PRO A 240 6.74 -21.39 -3.10
C PRO A 240 6.82 -22.90 -2.94
N ALA A 241 7.79 -23.56 -3.60
CA ALA A 241 7.94 -25.01 -3.52
C ALA A 241 8.51 -25.47 -2.17
N THR A 242 9.39 -24.66 -1.59
CA THR A 242 10.07 -24.97 -0.32
C THR A 242 9.57 -24.11 0.86
N GLY A 243 8.91 -22.99 0.58
CA GLY A 243 8.56 -21.97 1.58
C GLY A 243 9.77 -21.15 2.07
N SER A 244 10.94 -21.31 1.46
CA SER A 244 12.17 -20.63 1.87
C SER A 244 12.13 -19.16 1.47
N ILE A 245 12.48 -18.27 2.42
CA ILE A 245 12.60 -16.82 2.21
C ILE A 245 14.06 -16.40 2.34
N SER A 246 14.54 -15.63 1.36
CA SER A 246 15.84 -14.96 1.40
C SER A 246 15.65 -13.45 1.34
N LEU A 247 16.47 -12.70 2.08
CA LEU A 247 16.41 -11.23 2.18
C LEU A 247 17.75 -10.62 1.80
N VAL A 248 17.73 -9.47 1.13
CA VAL A 248 18.89 -8.64 0.82
C VAL A 248 18.61 -7.18 1.16
N THR A 249 19.56 -6.51 1.82
CA THR A 249 19.43 -5.10 2.19
C THR A 249 19.69 -4.21 0.98
N SER A 250 18.80 -3.22 0.74
CA SER A 250 19.02 -2.17 -0.26
C SER A 250 20.22 -1.30 0.13
N PRO A 251 21.15 -0.99 -0.81
CA PRO A 251 22.39 -0.30 -0.48
C PRO A 251 22.20 1.09 0.12
N THR A 252 21.23 1.85 -0.38
CA THR A 252 20.92 3.18 0.18
C THR A 252 20.16 3.04 1.50
N PRO A 253 20.70 3.55 2.63
CA PRO A 253 20.03 3.48 3.92
C PRO A 253 18.68 4.23 3.90
N LYS A 254 17.66 3.62 4.51
CA LYS A 254 16.31 4.18 4.58
C LYS A 254 15.69 4.49 3.21
N SER A 255 16.11 3.76 2.17
CA SER A 255 15.61 3.96 0.80
C SER A 255 14.12 3.61 0.66
N ARG A 256 13.55 2.84 1.60
CA ARG A 256 12.14 2.44 1.62
C ARG A 256 11.72 1.79 0.30
N PRO A 257 12.23 0.59 -0.04
CA PRO A 257 11.81 -0.16 -1.22
C PRO A 257 10.28 -0.27 -1.27
N TYR A 258 9.66 0.17 -2.40
CA TYR A 258 8.20 0.33 -2.47
C TYR A 258 7.60 -0.44 -3.64
N GLY A 259 7.25 0.21 -4.76
CA GLY A 259 6.76 -0.46 -5.96
C GLY A 259 7.80 -1.40 -6.56
N LEU A 260 7.38 -2.58 -7.02
CA LEU A 260 8.24 -3.60 -7.62
C LEU A 260 7.55 -4.20 -8.84
N GLN A 261 8.32 -4.41 -9.91
CA GLN A 261 7.90 -5.14 -11.10
C GLN A 261 9.01 -6.09 -11.56
N ILE A 262 8.65 -7.12 -12.32
CA ILE A 262 9.59 -8.06 -12.90
C ILE A 262 9.70 -7.78 -14.40
N SER A 263 10.92 -7.61 -14.90
CA SER A 263 11.16 -7.42 -16.33
C SER A 263 10.88 -8.70 -17.12
N ALA A 264 10.77 -8.61 -18.45
CA ALA A 264 10.65 -9.77 -19.33
C ALA A 264 11.84 -10.75 -19.20
N GLN A 265 13.00 -10.26 -18.74
CA GLN A 265 14.20 -11.07 -18.50
C GLN A 265 14.25 -11.67 -17.08
N GLY A 266 13.18 -11.53 -16.28
CA GLY A 266 13.10 -12.04 -14.91
C GLY A 266 13.87 -11.20 -13.88
N ILE A 267 14.22 -9.97 -14.21
CA ILE A 267 14.95 -9.07 -13.33
C ILE A 267 13.94 -8.29 -12.47
N PRO A 268 13.97 -8.40 -11.13
CA PRO A 268 13.19 -7.53 -10.26
C PRO A 268 13.70 -6.09 -10.32
N VAL A 269 12.80 -5.14 -10.54
CA VAL A 269 13.07 -3.70 -10.54
C VAL A 269 12.15 -3.06 -9.52
N TYR A 270 12.71 -2.21 -8.64
CA TYR A 270 11.93 -1.56 -7.59
C TYR A 270 12.29 -0.08 -7.45
N VAL A 271 11.34 0.69 -6.90
CA VAL A 271 11.56 2.10 -6.58
C VAL A 271 11.98 2.27 -5.14
N GLU A 272 12.85 3.24 -4.88
CA GLU A 272 13.29 3.66 -3.56
C GLU A 272 12.55 4.93 -3.14
N PHE A 273 11.36 4.78 -2.56
CA PHE A 273 10.47 5.89 -2.21
C PHE A 273 11.07 6.84 -1.16
N GLY A 274 12.01 6.36 -0.34
CA GLY A 274 12.77 7.18 0.62
C GLY A 274 13.95 7.92 0.00
N ALA A 275 14.25 7.66 -1.28
CA ALA A 275 15.36 8.23 -2.03
C ALA A 275 14.93 8.61 -3.44
N ASN A 276 15.78 9.29 -4.19
CA ASN A 276 15.55 9.60 -5.61
C ASN A 276 16.16 8.52 -6.51
N LYS A 277 15.80 7.24 -6.29
CA LYS A 277 16.43 6.12 -6.99
C LYS A 277 15.41 5.07 -7.43
N ILE A 278 15.79 4.34 -8.46
CA ILE A 278 15.21 3.08 -8.88
C ILE A 278 16.34 2.05 -8.84
N ALA A 279 16.05 0.80 -8.52
CA ALA A 279 17.07 -0.24 -8.44
C ALA A 279 16.62 -1.54 -9.09
N SER A 280 17.57 -2.34 -9.54
CA SER A 280 17.38 -3.69 -10.04
C SER A 280 18.13 -4.71 -9.20
N VAL A 281 17.62 -5.94 -9.12
CA VAL A 281 18.25 -7.04 -8.39
C VAL A 281 18.63 -8.12 -9.38
N ASP A 282 19.88 -8.56 -9.35
CA ASP A 282 20.29 -9.76 -10.06
C ASP A 282 19.64 -10.98 -9.37
N PRO A 283 18.79 -11.76 -10.07
CA PRO A 283 18.03 -12.83 -9.44
C PRO A 283 18.88 -14.03 -8.99
N GLN A 284 20.11 -14.15 -9.45
CA GLN A 284 21.02 -15.24 -9.10
C GLN A 284 21.94 -14.88 -7.95
N THR A 285 22.57 -13.70 -8.02
CA THR A 285 23.57 -13.25 -7.04
C THR A 285 22.99 -12.38 -5.93
N LEU A 286 21.78 -11.87 -6.09
CA LEU A 286 21.11 -10.86 -5.26
C LEU A 286 21.87 -9.51 -5.22
N ALA A 287 22.78 -9.29 -6.13
CA ALA A 287 23.45 -8.00 -6.27
C ALA A 287 22.46 -6.91 -6.71
N ILE A 288 22.50 -5.77 -6.05
CA ILE A 288 21.60 -4.64 -6.31
C ILE A 288 22.37 -3.55 -7.06
N LYS A 289 21.79 -3.09 -8.18
CA LYS A 289 22.26 -1.93 -8.93
C LYS A 289 21.26 -0.80 -8.81
N GLU A 290 21.72 0.35 -8.29
CA GLU A 290 20.90 1.56 -8.13
C GLU A 290 21.12 2.53 -9.29
N TYR A 291 20.05 3.23 -9.67
CA TYR A 291 20.00 4.27 -10.70
C TYR A 291 19.46 5.55 -10.08
N ALA A 292 20.30 6.57 -9.95
CA ALA A 292 19.90 7.86 -9.40
C ALA A 292 19.07 8.63 -10.43
N LEU A 293 17.92 9.16 -9.99
CA LEU A 293 17.11 10.07 -10.79
C LEU A 293 17.73 11.47 -10.80
N PRO A 294 17.55 12.24 -11.88
CA PRO A 294 18.21 13.54 -12.05
C PRO A 294 17.88 14.55 -10.97
N ASN A 295 16.65 14.53 -10.46
CA ASN A 295 16.23 15.46 -9.41
C ASN A 295 16.34 14.80 -8.02
N LYS A 296 17.07 15.46 -7.10
CA LYS A 296 17.28 14.98 -5.72
C LYS A 296 15.98 14.91 -4.90
N ASP A 297 14.96 15.67 -5.26
CA ASP A 297 13.68 15.73 -4.57
C ASP A 297 12.66 14.75 -5.15
N ALA A 298 13.03 14.00 -6.21
CA ALA A 298 12.21 12.93 -6.75
C ALA A 298 11.96 11.85 -5.70
N ARG A 299 10.73 11.35 -5.66
CA ARG A 299 10.31 10.22 -4.82
C ARG A 299 9.48 9.28 -5.67
N PRO A 300 10.15 8.39 -6.44
CA PRO A 300 9.45 7.41 -7.25
C PRO A 300 8.64 6.48 -6.33
N ARG A 301 7.36 6.27 -6.65
CA ARG A 301 6.49 5.51 -5.75
C ARG A 301 6.05 4.18 -6.32
N ARG A 302 5.62 4.14 -7.57
CA ARG A 302 5.27 2.92 -8.30
C ARG A 302 5.92 2.95 -9.68
N LEU A 303 6.03 1.79 -10.30
CA LEU A 303 6.61 1.64 -11.63
C LEU A 303 5.84 0.63 -12.48
N ALA A 304 5.97 0.75 -13.78
CA ALA A 304 5.59 -0.24 -14.79
C ALA A 304 6.76 -0.46 -15.74
N ILE A 305 6.81 -1.61 -16.39
CA ILE A 305 7.83 -1.92 -17.40
C ILE A 305 7.12 -2.18 -18.71
N ASP A 306 7.54 -1.52 -19.78
CA ASP A 306 6.98 -1.74 -21.09
C ASP A 306 7.66 -2.94 -21.81
N PRO A 307 7.12 -3.42 -22.95
CA PRO A 307 7.70 -4.52 -23.69
C PRO A 307 9.14 -4.32 -24.18
N ASP A 308 9.56 -3.06 -24.34
CA ASP A 308 10.93 -2.71 -24.75
C ASP A 308 11.89 -2.68 -23.54
N GLY A 309 11.39 -2.93 -22.32
CA GLY A 309 12.16 -2.95 -21.10
C GLY A 309 12.40 -1.58 -20.47
N MET A 310 11.74 -0.53 -20.97
CA MET A 310 11.81 0.79 -20.34
C MET A 310 11.00 0.80 -19.06
N VAL A 311 11.59 1.37 -17.99
CA VAL A 311 10.96 1.49 -16.67
C VAL A 311 10.24 2.84 -16.59
N TRP A 312 8.93 2.79 -16.56
CA TRP A 312 8.07 3.94 -16.33
C TRP A 312 7.79 4.08 -14.82
N TYR A 313 7.92 5.27 -14.28
CA TYR A 313 7.69 5.53 -12.87
C TYR A 313 6.88 6.82 -12.66
N VAL A 314 6.19 6.90 -11.54
CA VAL A 314 5.52 8.11 -11.08
C VAL A 314 6.28 8.75 -9.95
N ASP A 315 6.63 10.02 -10.10
CA ASP A 315 7.23 10.82 -9.03
C ASP A 315 6.14 11.49 -8.20
N PHE A 316 5.82 10.85 -7.10
CA PHE A 316 4.76 11.26 -6.20
C PHE A 316 4.97 12.66 -5.62
N SER A 317 6.20 13.03 -5.30
CA SER A 317 6.49 14.29 -4.61
C SER A 317 6.48 15.51 -5.52
N ARG A 318 6.80 15.32 -6.80
CA ARG A 318 6.96 16.42 -7.75
C ARG A 318 5.84 16.49 -8.80
N GLY A 319 4.98 15.45 -8.88
CA GLY A 319 3.92 15.39 -9.90
C GLY A 319 4.48 15.18 -11.32
N TYR A 320 5.30 14.13 -11.49
CA TYR A 320 5.89 13.79 -12.80
C TYR A 320 5.64 12.33 -13.16
N LEU A 321 5.51 12.06 -14.44
CA LEU A 321 5.74 10.76 -15.05
C LEU A 321 7.20 10.73 -15.53
N GLY A 322 7.92 9.63 -15.26
CA GLY A 322 9.29 9.46 -15.73
C GLY A 322 9.50 8.14 -16.45
N ARG A 323 10.53 8.07 -17.30
CA ARG A 323 11.00 6.87 -17.98
C ARG A 323 12.51 6.73 -17.78
N LEU A 324 12.94 5.56 -17.34
CA LEU A 324 14.35 5.18 -17.16
C LEU A 324 14.69 4.01 -18.09
N ASP A 325 15.79 4.15 -18.82
CA ASP A 325 16.46 3.04 -19.51
C ASP A 325 17.50 2.40 -18.59
N LEU A 326 17.30 1.16 -18.16
CA LEU A 326 18.23 0.45 -17.26
C LEU A 326 19.57 0.12 -17.91
N THR A 327 19.66 0.13 -19.26
CA THR A 327 20.91 -0.15 -19.99
C THR A 327 21.82 1.04 -19.98
N THR A 328 21.29 2.20 -20.31
CA THR A 328 22.06 3.46 -20.47
C THR A 328 22.02 4.35 -19.23
N GLY A 329 21.04 4.17 -18.35
CA GLY A 329 20.74 5.07 -17.23
C GLY A 329 20.06 6.37 -17.65
N ALA A 330 19.65 6.50 -18.92
CA ALA A 330 18.99 7.70 -19.42
C ALA A 330 17.60 7.86 -18.83
N VAL A 331 17.28 9.09 -18.39
CA VAL A 331 15.97 9.44 -17.80
C VAL A 331 15.31 10.55 -18.63
N LYS A 332 14.02 10.40 -18.91
CA LYS A 332 13.15 11.45 -19.46
C LYS A 332 11.93 11.61 -18.53
N GLU A 333 11.54 12.85 -18.27
CA GLU A 333 10.43 13.18 -17.37
C GLU A 333 9.43 14.13 -18.04
N TRP A 334 8.15 13.97 -17.69
CA TRP A 334 7.03 14.81 -18.16
C TRP A 334 6.23 15.28 -16.95
N PRO A 335 5.85 16.57 -16.86
CA PRO A 335 4.97 17.02 -15.80
C PRO A 335 3.59 16.36 -15.93
N SER A 336 3.03 15.93 -14.82
CA SER A 336 1.68 15.37 -14.76
C SER A 336 0.63 16.45 -15.04
N PRO A 337 -0.46 16.15 -15.75
CA PRO A 337 -1.43 17.16 -16.22
C PRO A 337 -2.04 18.03 -15.13
N SER A 338 -2.34 17.46 -13.96
CA SER A 338 -2.92 18.23 -12.84
C SER A 338 -1.85 18.97 -12.01
N GLY A 339 -0.59 18.98 -12.48
CA GLY A 339 0.50 19.78 -11.93
C GLY A 339 1.28 19.15 -10.77
N PRO A 340 2.18 19.91 -10.15
CA PRO A 340 3.21 19.37 -9.24
C PRO A 340 2.67 18.84 -7.91
N LYS A 341 1.40 19.10 -7.59
CA LYS A 341 0.73 18.60 -6.37
C LYS A 341 -0.29 17.52 -6.67
N SER A 342 -0.26 16.90 -7.85
CA SER A 342 -1.22 15.87 -8.28
C SER A 342 -1.01 14.52 -7.59
N GLU A 343 0.17 14.28 -7.01
CA GLU A 343 0.56 13.03 -6.35
C GLU A 343 0.27 11.79 -7.23
N PRO A 344 0.95 11.63 -8.38
CA PRO A 344 0.80 10.45 -9.22
C PRO A 344 1.17 9.18 -8.44
N TYR A 345 0.35 8.09 -8.52
CA TYR A 345 0.58 6.97 -7.63
C TYR A 345 0.50 5.59 -8.30
N GLY A 346 -0.71 5.04 -8.52
CA GLY A 346 -0.88 3.77 -9.25
C GLY A 346 -0.44 3.94 -10.70
N ILE A 347 0.27 2.96 -11.26
CA ILE A 347 0.75 3.00 -12.64
C ILE A 347 0.79 1.60 -13.25
N VAL A 348 0.39 1.49 -14.52
CA VAL A 348 0.51 0.29 -15.35
C VAL A 348 0.87 0.68 -16.78
N PHE A 349 1.41 -0.29 -17.54
CA PHE A 349 1.59 -0.18 -18.98
C PHE A 349 0.68 -1.19 -19.69
N THR A 350 -0.19 -0.73 -20.56
CA THR A 350 -1.09 -1.60 -21.33
C THR A 350 -1.51 -0.94 -22.64
N LYS A 351 -1.82 -1.77 -23.65
CA LYS A 351 -2.27 -1.32 -24.99
C LYS A 351 -1.39 -0.18 -25.56
N GLY A 352 -0.05 -0.33 -25.40
CA GLY A 352 0.93 0.62 -25.92
C GLY A 352 1.01 1.97 -25.22
N ALA A 353 0.41 2.11 -24.04
CA ALA A 353 0.39 3.36 -23.29
C ALA A 353 0.64 3.15 -21.80
N VAL A 354 1.13 4.20 -21.14
CA VAL A 354 1.22 4.28 -19.69
C VAL A 354 -0.11 4.80 -19.14
N TRP A 355 -0.64 4.12 -18.14
CA TRP A 355 -1.82 4.53 -17.40
C TRP A 355 -1.47 4.73 -15.93
N TYR A 356 -1.86 5.85 -15.35
CA TYR A 356 -1.59 6.13 -13.94
C TYR A 356 -2.68 6.99 -13.30
N SER A 357 -2.70 7.02 -11.97
CA SER A 357 -3.64 7.83 -11.20
C SER A 357 -3.00 9.13 -10.72
N GLU A 358 -3.74 10.24 -10.70
CA GLU A 358 -3.43 11.45 -9.94
C GLU A 358 -4.28 11.47 -8.68
N SER A 359 -3.67 11.14 -7.54
CA SER A 359 -4.40 10.81 -6.30
C SER A 359 -4.65 12.00 -5.36
N ALA A 360 -4.06 13.17 -5.63
CA ALA A 360 -4.34 14.40 -4.86
C ALA A 360 -5.17 15.41 -5.63
N ALA A 361 -5.29 15.30 -6.95
CA ALA A 361 -6.20 16.14 -7.73
C ALA A 361 -7.67 15.84 -7.38
N LYS A 362 -8.55 16.84 -7.49
CA LYS A 362 -9.98 16.67 -7.22
C LYS A 362 -10.82 17.11 -8.42
N PRO A 363 -11.65 16.20 -9.01
CA PRO A 363 -11.68 14.74 -8.73
C PRO A 363 -10.33 14.07 -8.99
N ASN A 364 -10.08 12.88 -8.41
CA ASN A 364 -8.95 12.06 -8.84
C ASN A 364 -9.12 11.70 -10.32
N THR A 365 -8.02 11.54 -11.03
CA THR A 365 -8.02 11.20 -12.46
C THR A 365 -7.27 9.92 -12.73
N ILE A 366 -7.70 9.23 -13.79
CA ILE A 366 -6.89 8.24 -14.48
C ILE A 366 -6.32 8.94 -15.72
N VAL A 367 -5.01 8.92 -15.85
CA VAL A 367 -4.26 9.54 -16.93
C VAL A 367 -3.70 8.46 -17.84
N ARG A 368 -3.84 8.66 -19.16
CA ARG A 368 -3.15 7.89 -20.20
C ARG A 368 -2.08 8.76 -20.81
N PHE A 369 -0.88 8.24 -20.93
CA PHE A 369 0.23 8.85 -21.68
C PHE A 369 0.62 7.96 -22.84
N ASP A 370 0.71 8.55 -24.02
CA ASP A 370 1.15 7.86 -25.24
C ASP A 370 2.64 8.11 -25.46
N PRO A 371 3.51 7.09 -25.33
CA PRO A 371 4.96 7.26 -25.46
C PRO A 371 5.44 7.64 -26.86
N HIS A 372 4.62 7.41 -27.90
CA HIS A 372 4.98 7.69 -29.29
C HIS A 372 4.73 9.15 -29.67
N THR A 373 3.72 9.76 -29.03
CA THR A 373 3.31 11.13 -29.35
C THR A 373 3.60 12.14 -28.26
N ASP A 374 4.01 11.69 -27.07
CA ASP A 374 4.14 12.47 -25.83
C ASP A 374 2.81 13.16 -25.43
N GLN A 375 1.65 12.59 -25.80
CA GLN A 375 0.34 13.18 -25.52
C GLN A 375 -0.34 12.54 -24.31
N PHE A 376 -1.03 13.40 -23.55
CA PHE A 376 -1.84 12.99 -22.41
C PHE A 376 -3.33 12.99 -22.74
N GLN A 377 -4.05 12.05 -22.18
CA GLN A 377 -5.50 12.07 -22.00
C GLN A 377 -5.82 11.75 -20.53
N SER A 378 -6.93 12.24 -20.01
CA SER A 378 -7.31 11.93 -18.63
C SER A 378 -8.82 11.95 -18.43
N TRP A 379 -9.27 11.13 -17.49
CA TRP A 379 -10.67 10.97 -17.14
C TRP A 379 -10.85 11.16 -15.63
N ALA A 380 -11.87 11.90 -15.24
CA ALA A 380 -12.29 11.99 -13.85
C ALA A 380 -12.82 10.64 -13.37
N ILE A 381 -12.39 10.18 -12.18
CA ILE A 381 -12.97 9.00 -11.55
C ILE A 381 -14.40 9.32 -11.10
N PRO A 382 -15.42 8.48 -11.44
CA PRO A 382 -16.79 8.67 -10.98
C PRO A 382 -16.86 8.76 -9.44
N GLY A 383 -17.71 9.64 -8.94
CA GLY A 383 -17.77 9.93 -7.50
C GLY A 383 -16.59 10.72 -6.94
N GLY A 384 -15.67 11.16 -7.82
CA GLY A 384 -14.52 11.99 -7.44
C GLY A 384 -13.28 11.21 -7.02
N GLY A 385 -13.40 9.93 -6.67
CA GLY A 385 -12.30 9.12 -6.16
C GLY A 385 -11.66 9.68 -4.89
N ASP A 386 -10.84 8.90 -4.23
CA ASP A 386 -9.86 9.39 -3.25
C ASP A 386 -8.78 8.33 -2.98
N ILE A 387 -7.57 8.62 -3.44
CA ILE A 387 -6.34 7.84 -3.33
C ILE A 387 -6.42 6.46 -3.99
N VAL A 388 -6.15 6.43 -5.31
CA VAL A 388 -5.82 5.19 -6.04
C VAL A 388 -4.35 4.85 -5.80
N ARG A 389 -4.09 3.83 -5.00
CA ARG A 389 -2.73 3.50 -4.51
C ARG A 389 -1.95 2.57 -5.41
N ASN A 390 -2.66 1.70 -6.10
CA ASN A 390 -2.09 0.77 -7.06
C ASN A 390 -3.09 0.49 -8.18
N MET A 391 -2.56 -0.02 -9.28
CA MET A 391 -3.32 -0.46 -10.45
C MET A 391 -2.76 -1.81 -10.92
N ASP A 392 -3.58 -2.57 -11.62
CA ASP A 392 -3.20 -3.80 -12.31
C ASP A 392 -3.92 -3.85 -13.66
N VAL A 393 -3.67 -4.88 -14.47
CA VAL A 393 -4.18 -4.98 -15.85
C VAL A 393 -4.86 -6.32 -16.05
N THR A 394 -6.11 -6.29 -16.51
CA THR A 394 -6.86 -7.50 -16.87
C THR A 394 -6.22 -8.23 -18.05
N PRO A 395 -6.50 -9.53 -18.26
CA PRO A 395 -5.96 -10.28 -19.39
C PRO A 395 -6.26 -9.67 -20.77
N ASP A 396 -7.35 -8.92 -20.90
CA ASP A 396 -7.73 -8.18 -22.12
C ASP A 396 -7.18 -6.74 -22.17
N GLY A 397 -6.34 -6.37 -21.21
CA GLY A 397 -5.57 -5.12 -21.22
C GLY A 397 -6.28 -3.91 -20.64
N ASN A 398 -7.29 -4.09 -19.81
CA ASN A 398 -7.98 -2.99 -19.14
C ASN A 398 -7.42 -2.73 -17.74
N PRO A 399 -7.12 -1.46 -17.36
CA PRO A 399 -6.65 -1.16 -16.03
C PRO A 399 -7.71 -1.39 -14.96
N VAL A 400 -7.29 -1.98 -13.82
CA VAL A 400 -8.09 -2.08 -12.61
C VAL A 400 -7.46 -1.24 -11.50
N MET A 401 -8.28 -0.76 -10.56
CA MET A 401 -7.83 0.09 -9.46
C MET A 401 -8.55 -0.23 -8.16
N ALA A 402 -7.89 0.10 -7.04
CA ALA A 402 -8.51 0.13 -5.72
C ALA A 402 -8.49 1.56 -5.18
N ASN A 403 -9.65 2.04 -4.73
CA ASN A 403 -9.87 3.40 -4.26
C ASN A 403 -10.09 3.39 -2.74
N SER A 404 -9.06 3.81 -2.02
CA SER A 404 -8.97 3.56 -0.57
C SER A 404 -10.01 4.29 0.27
N LEU A 405 -10.26 5.59 0.00
CA LEU A 405 -11.12 6.41 0.86
C LEU A 405 -12.58 6.44 0.39
N THR A 406 -12.86 6.09 -0.87
CA THR A 406 -14.24 5.84 -1.29
C THR A 406 -14.70 4.41 -1.06
N ASN A 407 -13.79 3.54 -0.55
CA ASN A 407 -14.07 2.12 -0.27
C ASN A 407 -14.58 1.35 -1.49
N GLN A 408 -13.93 1.55 -2.65
CA GLN A 408 -14.35 1.02 -3.94
C GLN A 408 -13.21 0.32 -4.68
N VAL A 409 -13.58 -0.55 -5.61
CA VAL A 409 -12.70 -1.06 -6.67
C VAL A 409 -13.26 -0.66 -8.02
N GLY A 410 -12.39 -0.54 -9.03
CA GLY A 410 -12.81 -0.04 -10.33
C GLY A 410 -12.10 -0.69 -11.50
N LEU A 411 -12.76 -0.62 -12.67
CA LEU A 411 -12.28 -1.08 -13.97
C LEU A 411 -12.34 0.07 -14.97
N VAL A 412 -11.29 0.24 -15.76
CA VAL A 412 -11.22 1.19 -16.88
C VAL A 412 -11.35 0.39 -18.18
N GLU A 413 -12.54 0.32 -18.76
CA GLU A 413 -12.77 -0.30 -20.05
C GLU A 413 -12.28 0.58 -21.18
N ILE A 414 -11.23 0.18 -21.88
CA ILE A 414 -10.67 0.88 -23.05
C ILE A 414 -11.39 0.39 -24.32
N LYS A 415 -12.06 1.32 -25.02
CA LYS A 415 -12.85 1.07 -26.23
C LYS A 415 -12.10 1.42 -27.50
#